data_ac276640237b69a442a1f5b45c939997
#
_entry.id   ac276640237b69a442a1f5b45c939997
#
_cell.length_a   1.000
_cell.length_b   1.000
_cell.length_c   1.000
_cell.angle_alpha   90.00
_cell.angle_beta   90.00
_cell.angle_gamma   90.00
#
_symmetry.space_group_name_H-M   'P 1'
#
loop_
_entity.id
_entity.type
_entity.pdbx_description
1 polymer ?
#
loop_
_entity_poly.entity_id
_entity_poly.type
_entity_poly.pdbx_seq_one_letter_code
_entity_poly.pdbx_strand_id
1 'polypeptide(L)'
;KTGITDNDRALTIRRLYDVAELVYRGNSNEAIELFTREFYIPGHVPVLTSRGLMNRRGHTELVTVIAVLTDLTPAMVIAEMLSEGFSLSYEDARRYAYRNNFVFIDGVDVVDEAVKKGLIND
;
A
#
# COMPACT_ATOMS: atom_id res chain seq x y z
N LYS A 1 11.26 9.42 19.03
CA LYS A 1 10.16 8.57 19.56
C LYS A 1 9.98 7.36 18.65
N THR A 2 9.63 6.21 19.20
CA THR A 2 9.38 4.98 18.41
C THR A 2 8.02 4.97 17.70
N GLY A 3 7.16 5.97 17.93
CA GLY A 3 5.94 6.19 17.18
C GLY A 3 4.80 5.21 17.49
N ILE A 4 4.54 4.93 18.78
CA ILE A 4 3.54 3.92 19.20
C ILE A 4 2.11 4.47 19.19
N THR A 5 1.90 5.78 19.43
CA THR A 5 0.56 6.36 19.47
C THR A 5 -0.04 6.45 18.07
N ASP A 6 -1.36 6.60 17.97
CA ASP A 6 -2.06 6.80 16.69
C ASP A 6 -1.56 8.02 15.94
N ASN A 7 -1.36 9.15 16.63
CA ASN A 7 -0.80 10.36 16.04
C ASN A 7 0.64 10.16 15.55
N ASP A 8 1.49 9.49 16.32
CA ASP A 8 2.87 9.21 15.93
C ASP A 8 2.90 8.26 14.71
N ARG A 9 2.02 7.24 14.68
CA ARG A 9 1.91 6.33 13.52
C ARG A 9 1.38 7.04 12.29
N ALA A 10 0.37 7.89 12.44
CA ALA A 10 -0.15 8.69 11.33
C ALA A 10 0.93 9.63 10.77
N LEU A 11 1.68 10.30 11.63
CA LEU A 11 2.81 11.12 11.22
C LEU A 11 3.88 10.29 10.47
N THR A 12 4.24 9.13 11.02
CA THR A 12 5.22 8.22 10.40
C THR A 12 4.77 7.79 8.99
N ILE A 13 3.51 7.40 8.83
CA ILE A 13 2.95 7.00 7.55
C ILE A 13 3.01 8.15 6.54
N ARG A 14 2.61 9.34 6.93
CA ARG A 14 2.68 10.53 6.06
C ARG A 14 4.11 10.83 5.61
N ARG A 15 5.06 10.78 6.54
CA ARG A 15 6.47 11.05 6.22
C ARG A 15 7.10 9.93 5.37
N LEU A 16 6.67 8.66 5.55
CA LEU A 16 7.06 7.57 4.65
C LEU A 16 6.55 7.80 3.23
N TYR A 17 5.33 8.32 3.09
CA TYR A 17 4.82 8.73 1.78
C TYR A 17 5.71 9.81 1.15
N ASP A 18 6.09 10.86 1.90
CA ASP A 18 6.96 11.93 1.39
C ASP A 18 8.30 11.37 0.89
N VAL A 19 8.91 10.44 1.64
CA VAL A 19 10.14 9.74 1.22
C VAL A 19 9.92 8.94 -0.06
N ALA A 20 8.83 8.16 -0.12
CA ALA A 20 8.50 7.34 -1.30
C ALA A 20 8.25 8.22 -2.53
N GLU A 21 7.58 9.35 -2.37
CA GLU A 21 7.33 10.31 -3.45
C GLU A 21 8.62 10.93 -3.99
N LEU A 22 9.55 11.29 -3.10
CA LEU A 22 10.88 11.78 -3.51
C LEU A 22 11.62 10.74 -4.35
N VAL A 23 11.63 9.48 -3.90
CA VAL A 23 12.24 8.38 -4.67
C VAL A 23 11.55 8.19 -6.01
N TYR A 24 10.22 8.19 -6.03
CA TYR A 24 9.43 7.99 -7.24
C TYR A 24 9.66 9.09 -8.28
N ARG A 25 9.93 10.31 -7.82
CA ARG A 25 10.31 11.46 -8.66
C ARG A 25 11.80 11.53 -9.03
N GLY A 26 12.60 10.55 -8.61
CA GLY A 26 14.04 10.50 -8.91
C GLY A 26 14.94 11.29 -7.96
N ASN A 27 14.40 11.85 -6.87
CA ASN A 27 15.12 12.64 -5.87
C ASN A 27 15.68 11.77 -4.72
N SER A 28 16.41 10.71 -5.05
CA SER A 28 16.86 9.70 -4.09
C SER A 28 17.77 10.26 -2.98
N ASN A 29 18.62 11.24 -3.27
CA ASN A 29 19.49 11.83 -2.27
C ASN A 29 18.68 12.57 -1.20
N GLU A 30 17.72 13.38 -1.61
CA GLU A 30 16.83 14.10 -0.68
C GLU A 30 15.97 13.12 0.15
N ALA A 31 15.52 12.03 -0.47
CA ALA A 31 14.79 10.97 0.22
C ALA A 31 15.63 10.32 1.33
N ILE A 32 16.92 10.03 1.06
CA ILE A 32 17.85 9.47 2.04
C ILE A 32 18.09 10.45 3.19
N GLU A 33 18.31 11.72 2.90
CA GLU A 33 18.51 12.75 3.92
C GLU A 33 17.27 12.89 4.82
N LEU A 34 16.08 12.96 4.22
CA LEU A 34 14.80 13.03 4.93
C LEU A 34 14.61 11.80 5.84
N PHE A 35 14.81 10.62 5.29
CA PHE A 35 14.66 9.37 6.03
C PHE A 35 15.64 9.28 7.20
N THR A 36 16.92 9.56 6.97
CA THR A 36 17.97 9.49 7.99
C THR A 36 17.74 10.49 9.13
N ARG A 37 17.22 11.68 8.80
CA ARG A 37 16.98 12.74 9.79
C ARG A 37 15.73 12.48 10.64
N GLU A 38 14.68 11.92 10.09
CA GLU A 38 13.36 11.93 10.73
C GLU A 38 12.88 10.58 11.27
N PHE A 39 13.53 9.49 10.89
CA PHE A 39 13.05 8.16 11.26
C PHE A 39 13.96 7.46 12.27
N TYR A 40 13.32 6.68 13.14
CA TYR A 40 13.95 5.72 14.03
C TYR A 40 13.58 4.30 13.64
N ILE A 41 14.57 3.40 13.63
CA ILE A 41 14.42 1.97 13.33
C ILE A 41 15.02 1.18 14.50
N PRO A 42 14.29 0.21 15.07
CA PRO A 42 12.92 -0.22 14.72
C PRO A 42 11.82 0.74 15.20
N GLY A 43 10.65 0.67 14.55
CA GLY A 43 9.47 1.48 14.88
C GLY A 43 8.17 0.66 14.92
N HIS A 44 7.01 1.34 14.94
CA HIS A 44 5.69 0.73 15.10
C HIS A 44 4.81 0.79 13.83
N VAL A 45 5.39 1.13 12.70
CA VAL A 45 4.74 1.07 11.39
C VAL A 45 5.47 0.02 10.55
N PRO A 46 4.89 -1.17 10.36
CA PRO A 46 5.45 -2.18 9.46
C PRO A 46 5.45 -1.66 8.01
N VAL A 47 6.59 -1.80 7.34
CA VAL A 47 6.74 -1.45 5.93
C VAL A 47 6.92 -2.72 5.11
N LEU A 48 6.08 -2.89 4.09
CA LEU A 48 6.11 -4.02 3.17
C LEU A 48 6.59 -3.56 1.81
N THR A 49 7.46 -4.33 1.19
CA THR A 49 7.94 -4.07 -0.17
C THR A 49 7.18 -4.95 -1.15
N SER A 50 6.60 -4.34 -2.19
CA SER A 50 6.01 -5.06 -3.30
C SER A 50 7.10 -5.80 -4.09
N ARG A 51 6.81 -7.06 -4.46
CA ARG A 51 7.65 -7.87 -5.34
C ARG A 51 7.26 -7.78 -6.81
N GLY A 52 6.22 -7.00 -7.10
CA GLY A 52 5.60 -6.91 -8.41
C GLY A 52 4.66 -8.09 -8.73
N LEU A 53 3.60 -7.82 -9.51
CA LEU A 53 2.55 -8.81 -9.83
C LEU A 53 3.05 -10.03 -10.60
N MET A 54 4.16 -9.91 -11.32
CA MET A 54 4.79 -11.04 -12.01
C MET A 54 5.37 -12.09 -11.05
N ASN A 55 5.79 -11.65 -9.86
CA ASN A 55 6.41 -12.51 -8.86
C ASN A 55 5.44 -12.96 -7.76
N ARG A 56 4.44 -12.15 -7.47
CA ARG A 56 3.44 -12.43 -6.44
C ARG A 56 2.15 -11.66 -6.72
N ARG A 57 1.01 -12.31 -6.53
CA ARG A 57 -0.33 -11.71 -6.68
C ARG A 57 -1.00 -11.57 -5.31
N GLY A 58 -0.33 -10.91 -4.36
CA GLY A 58 -0.87 -10.62 -3.03
C GLY A 58 -1.40 -9.19 -2.92
N HIS A 59 -2.06 -8.87 -1.79
CA HIS A 59 -2.64 -7.54 -1.55
C HIS A 59 -1.61 -6.41 -1.68
N THR A 60 -0.36 -6.63 -1.22
CA THR A 60 0.73 -5.64 -1.34
C THR A 60 1.01 -5.28 -2.80
N GLU A 61 1.08 -6.29 -3.66
CA GLU A 61 1.34 -6.11 -5.09
C GLU A 61 0.15 -5.46 -5.78
N LEU A 62 -1.06 -5.94 -5.50
CA LEU A 62 -2.30 -5.42 -6.10
C LEU A 62 -2.51 -3.94 -5.77
N VAL A 63 -2.39 -3.54 -4.50
CA VAL A 63 -2.59 -2.15 -4.10
C VAL A 63 -1.52 -1.21 -4.65
N THR A 64 -0.27 -1.69 -4.78
CA THR A 64 0.81 -0.93 -5.41
C THR A 64 0.50 -0.65 -6.88
N VAL A 65 -0.03 -1.65 -7.60
CA VAL A 65 -0.44 -1.49 -9.01
C VAL A 65 -1.65 -0.58 -9.14
N ILE A 66 -2.62 -0.64 -8.23
CA ILE A 66 -3.75 0.31 -8.21
C ILE A 66 -3.21 1.75 -8.12
N ALA A 67 -2.23 2.01 -7.26
CA ALA A 67 -1.63 3.34 -7.17
C ALA A 67 -1.03 3.79 -8.51
N VAL A 68 -0.27 2.91 -9.18
CA VAL A 68 0.31 3.20 -10.51
C VAL A 68 -0.77 3.43 -11.57
N LEU A 69 -1.82 2.59 -11.60
CA LEU A 69 -2.94 2.72 -12.55
C LEU A 69 -3.73 4.03 -12.38
N THR A 70 -3.67 4.62 -11.19
CA THR A 70 -4.36 5.87 -10.85
C THR A 70 -3.43 7.09 -10.77
N ASP A 71 -2.22 6.97 -11.31
CA ASP A 71 -1.20 8.02 -11.33
C ASP A 71 -0.83 8.55 -9.92
N LEU A 72 -0.91 7.68 -8.90
CA LEU A 72 -0.49 7.99 -7.54
C LEU A 72 0.90 7.42 -7.26
N THR A 73 1.61 8.04 -6.33
CA THR A 73 2.85 7.48 -5.78
C THR A 73 2.55 6.10 -5.17
N PRO A 74 3.30 5.03 -5.53
CA PRO A 74 3.02 3.65 -5.11
C PRO A 74 3.40 3.38 -3.65
N ALA A 75 2.87 4.19 -2.74
CA ALA A 75 3.03 4.09 -1.29
C ALA A 75 1.65 4.12 -0.64
N MET A 76 1.15 2.94 -0.28
CA MET A 76 -0.23 2.73 0.17
C MET A 76 -0.28 2.18 1.58
N VAL A 77 -1.35 2.50 2.29
CA VAL A 77 -1.66 1.90 3.60
C VAL A 77 -2.70 0.81 3.41
N ILE A 78 -2.44 -0.35 3.96
CA ILE A 78 -3.36 -1.48 3.91
C ILE A 78 -3.68 -1.99 5.31
N ALA A 79 -4.88 -2.51 5.49
CA ALA A 79 -5.29 -3.24 6.68
C ALA A 79 -6.11 -4.45 6.26
N GLU A 80 -5.83 -5.60 6.86
CA GLU A 80 -6.60 -6.82 6.60
C GLU A 80 -7.92 -6.78 7.35
N MET A 81 -9.00 -7.12 6.65
CA MET A 81 -10.31 -7.29 7.28
C MET A 81 -10.40 -8.66 7.94
N LEU A 82 -10.74 -8.66 9.22
CA LEU A 82 -10.79 -9.88 10.04
C LEU A 82 -12.24 -10.24 10.41
N SER A 83 -12.47 -11.53 10.59
CA SER A 83 -13.61 -12.12 11.30
C SER A 83 -13.14 -12.77 12.60
N GLU A 84 -14.02 -13.40 13.34
CA GLU A 84 -13.65 -14.09 14.57
C GLU A 84 -12.71 -15.28 14.27
N GLY A 85 -11.42 -15.11 14.62
CA GLY A 85 -10.37 -16.10 14.46
C GLY A 85 -9.79 -16.27 13.05
N PHE A 86 -10.30 -15.56 12.03
CA PHE A 86 -9.90 -15.73 10.63
C PHE A 86 -9.88 -14.40 9.86
N SER A 87 -9.28 -14.39 8.68
CA SER A 87 -9.48 -13.33 7.70
C SER A 87 -10.95 -13.28 7.27
N LEU A 88 -11.48 -12.08 7.02
CA LEU A 88 -12.86 -11.94 6.55
C LEU A 88 -13.01 -12.60 5.18
N SER A 89 -14.12 -13.34 4.98
CA SER A 89 -14.39 -13.97 3.71
C SER A 89 -14.63 -12.95 2.59
N TYR A 90 -14.35 -13.35 1.35
CA TYR A 90 -14.61 -12.52 0.16
C TYR A 90 -16.05 -11.99 0.12
N GLU A 91 -17.03 -12.86 0.35
CA GLU A 91 -18.45 -12.50 0.31
C GLU A 91 -18.84 -11.53 1.44
N ASP A 92 -18.27 -11.70 2.61
CA ASP A 92 -18.51 -10.80 3.73
C ASP A 92 -17.85 -9.44 3.52
N ALA A 93 -16.64 -9.41 2.99
CA ALA A 93 -15.94 -8.18 2.62
C ALA A 93 -16.72 -7.40 1.55
N ARG A 94 -17.22 -8.09 0.52
CA ARG A 94 -18.06 -7.50 -0.53
C ARG A 94 -19.36 -6.94 0.04
N ARG A 95 -20.04 -7.69 0.91
CA ARG A 95 -21.26 -7.22 1.59
C ARG A 95 -21.00 -6.01 2.49
N TYR A 96 -19.87 -6.03 3.20
CA TYR A 96 -19.45 -4.89 4.03
C TYR A 96 -19.22 -3.64 3.20
N ALA A 97 -18.49 -3.75 2.11
CA ALA A 97 -18.23 -2.64 1.19
C ALA A 97 -19.54 -2.05 0.66
N TYR A 98 -20.47 -2.90 0.17
CA TYR A 98 -21.77 -2.47 -0.32
C TYR A 98 -22.59 -1.72 0.74
N ARG A 99 -22.68 -2.27 1.97
CA ARG A 99 -23.45 -1.66 3.07
C ARG A 99 -22.89 -0.32 3.53
N ASN A 100 -21.58 -0.12 3.41
CA ASN A 100 -20.90 1.10 3.85
C ASN A 100 -20.54 2.04 2.69
N ASN A 101 -21.03 1.75 1.49
CA ASN A 101 -20.76 2.54 0.28
C ASN A 101 -19.26 2.70 0.00
N PHE A 102 -18.50 1.63 0.21
CA PHE A 102 -17.08 1.54 -0.15
C PHE A 102 -16.91 0.93 -1.54
N VAL A 103 -15.84 1.34 -2.22
CA VAL A 103 -15.42 0.70 -3.46
C VAL A 103 -14.92 -0.72 -3.14
N PHE A 104 -15.38 -1.71 -3.89
CA PHE A 104 -14.88 -3.07 -3.84
C PHE A 104 -14.25 -3.40 -5.18
N ILE A 105 -12.99 -3.82 -5.16
CA ILE A 105 -12.22 -4.17 -6.37
C ILE A 105 -11.75 -5.61 -6.22
N ASP A 106 -12.00 -6.44 -7.24
CA ASP A 106 -11.46 -7.77 -7.30
C ASP A 106 -9.99 -7.75 -7.77
N GLY A 107 -9.17 -8.61 -7.20
CA GLY A 107 -7.76 -8.73 -7.60
C GLY A 107 -7.59 -9.15 -9.07
N VAL A 108 -8.54 -9.90 -9.63
CA VAL A 108 -8.55 -10.27 -11.06
C VAL A 108 -8.69 -9.04 -11.95
N ASP A 109 -9.61 -8.13 -11.60
CA ASP A 109 -9.81 -6.89 -12.37
C ASP A 109 -8.56 -6.00 -12.38
N VAL A 110 -7.82 -5.97 -11.25
CA VAL A 110 -6.55 -5.23 -11.15
C VAL A 110 -5.49 -5.84 -12.07
N VAL A 111 -5.37 -7.16 -12.10
CA VAL A 111 -4.42 -7.87 -12.97
C VAL A 111 -4.77 -7.64 -14.44
N ASP A 112 -6.03 -7.81 -14.82
CA ASP A 112 -6.49 -7.61 -16.19
C ASP A 112 -6.23 -6.17 -16.68
N GLU A 113 -6.47 -5.18 -15.84
CA GLU A 113 -6.20 -3.78 -16.20
C GLU A 113 -4.69 -3.50 -16.29
N ALA A 114 -3.89 -4.11 -15.42
CA ALA A 114 -2.43 -4.00 -15.49
C ALA A 114 -1.86 -4.58 -16.80
N VAL A 115 -2.39 -5.72 -17.26
CA VAL A 115 -2.05 -6.31 -18.57
C VAL A 115 -2.46 -5.38 -19.70
N LYS A 116 -3.69 -4.90 -19.72
CA LYS A 116 -4.20 -3.96 -20.76
C LYS A 116 -3.36 -2.69 -20.87
N LYS A 117 -2.84 -2.19 -19.74
CA LYS A 117 -1.97 -1.01 -19.69
C LYS A 117 -0.49 -1.33 -19.95
N GLY A 118 -0.14 -2.58 -20.19
CA GLY A 118 1.23 -3.02 -20.46
C GLY A 118 2.17 -2.89 -19.24
N LEU A 119 1.62 -2.85 -18.03
CA LEU A 119 2.42 -2.83 -16.80
C LEU A 119 3.00 -4.21 -16.46
N ILE A 120 2.35 -5.26 -16.91
CA ILE A 120 2.78 -6.65 -16.80
C ILE A 120 2.43 -7.41 -18.08
N ASN A 121 3.15 -8.49 -18.35
CA ASN A 121 2.82 -9.43 -19.43
C ASN A 121 1.87 -10.51 -18.91
N ASP A 122 1.08 -11.11 -19.82
CA ASP A 122 0.23 -12.26 -19.54
C ASP A 122 1.02 -13.48 -19.02
#